data_ebb4b4dc37b90a9f4c78af38dbbe1737
#
_entry.id   ebb4b4dc37b90a9f4c78af38dbbe1737
#
_cell.length_a   1.000
_cell.length_b   1.000
_cell.length_c   1.000
_cell.angle_alpha   90.00
_cell.angle_beta   90.00
_cell.angle_gamma   90.00
#
_symmetry.space_group_name_H-M   'P 1'
#
loop_
_entity.id
_entity.type
_entity.pdbx_description
1 polymer ?
#
loop_
_entity_poly.entity_id
_entity_poly.type
_entity_poly.pdbx_seq_one_letter_code
_entity_poly.pdbx_strand_id
1 'polypeptide(L)'
;MWNIWPFGRKSEPSEQRSMTIDEWLAMAGIPNTGSGEYVSAGTAESLPAVMNAVSVISEAVATMPCYLYRVRNDNGREAREWLSNHPVDFLLNEQPNDCQTPYQFKRTMMRHCLLNGNAYAVIQWGRDGQPQSLHPYAPGAVVPERIGQHKYKYTVTEPFTGAVRTYLQEEILHLRYSTDDGFLGRSPITTCREALGLGLAQQRHGASIMKDGMMAAGVVTTAEWLDSVKGKQALDALERYKGARNAGKTPILEGGMDYKQLGMSNQDAEWLASRRFTIEDIARMFNVSPIFLQEYSNSTYSNFSEASRAFLTMTMRPWLANFEQQIKSALLVASPVPGTRYQVEFDSADLLRATPTERYATYERGIKNGIMNPNEAREREGMPPREGGDEFSQAWKQEVKISKDNKDGDA
;
A
#
# COMPACT_ATOMS: atom_id res chain seq x y z
N MET A 1 22.48 62.07 -24.18
CA MET A 1 21.46 61.02 -24.51
C MET A 1 22.14 59.68 -24.45
N TRP A 2 21.99 58.99 -23.37
CA TRP A 2 22.57 57.64 -23.17
C TRP A 2 21.43 56.66 -23.16
N ASN A 3 21.37 55.79 -24.19
CA ASN A 3 20.45 54.66 -24.28
C ASN A 3 21.02 53.52 -23.47
N ILE A 4 20.38 53.22 -22.35
CA ILE A 4 20.63 51.99 -21.57
C ILE A 4 19.65 50.96 -22.03
N TRP A 5 20.12 49.95 -22.75
CA TRP A 5 19.36 48.82 -23.18
C TRP A 5 19.35 47.78 -22.02
N PRO A 6 18.21 47.32 -21.54
CA PRO A 6 18.16 46.24 -20.57
C PRO A 6 18.39 44.91 -21.29
N PHE A 7 19.39 44.20 -20.88
CA PHE A 7 19.62 42.82 -21.28
C PHE A 7 18.42 41.98 -20.84
N GLY A 8 17.57 41.62 -21.79
CA GLY A 8 16.59 40.56 -21.60
C GLY A 8 17.37 39.25 -21.41
N ARG A 9 17.26 38.67 -20.22
CA ARG A 9 17.56 37.25 -20.04
C ARG A 9 16.70 36.47 -21.01
N LYS A 10 17.30 35.85 -22.04
CA LYS A 10 16.69 34.75 -22.76
C LYS A 10 16.37 33.69 -21.69
N SER A 11 15.12 33.47 -21.42
CA SER A 11 14.68 32.25 -20.76
C SER A 11 15.15 31.09 -21.64
N GLU A 12 16.08 30.30 -21.15
CA GLU A 12 16.37 29.01 -21.76
C GLU A 12 15.03 28.26 -21.87
N PRO A 13 14.76 27.62 -23.02
CA PRO A 13 13.55 26.84 -23.14
C PRO A 13 13.57 25.80 -22.01
N SER A 14 12.57 25.84 -21.14
CA SER A 14 12.35 24.78 -20.17
C SER A 14 12.34 23.48 -20.96
N GLU A 15 13.28 22.58 -20.70
CA GLU A 15 13.22 21.22 -21.23
C GLU A 15 11.86 20.67 -20.84
N GLN A 16 10.98 20.60 -21.82
CA GLN A 16 9.68 19.97 -21.65
C GLN A 16 10.00 18.51 -21.26
N ARG A 17 9.56 18.13 -20.07
CA ARG A 17 9.59 16.75 -19.60
C ARG A 17 9.13 15.86 -20.76
N SER A 18 10.03 15.04 -21.29
CA SER A 18 9.67 14.05 -22.29
C SER A 18 8.68 13.10 -21.62
N MET A 19 7.46 13.10 -22.14
CA MET A 19 6.42 12.20 -21.68
C MET A 19 6.93 10.75 -21.81
N THR A 20 6.75 9.95 -20.80
CA THR A 20 7.09 8.53 -20.89
C THR A 20 6.24 7.84 -21.95
N ILE A 21 6.73 6.75 -22.52
CA ILE A 21 5.96 5.95 -23.50
C ILE A 21 4.60 5.56 -22.91
N ASP A 22 4.55 5.22 -21.62
CA ASP A 22 3.31 4.86 -20.94
C ASP A 22 2.34 6.04 -20.80
N GLU A 23 2.83 7.23 -20.48
CA GLU A 23 2.00 8.46 -20.44
C GLU A 23 1.47 8.80 -21.84
N TRP A 24 2.29 8.63 -22.88
CA TRP A 24 1.86 8.85 -24.25
C TRP A 24 0.81 7.82 -24.70
N LEU A 25 1.01 6.54 -24.42
CA LEU A 25 0.03 5.48 -24.70
C LEU A 25 -1.29 5.70 -23.98
N ALA A 26 -1.22 6.16 -22.71
CA ALA A 26 -2.41 6.51 -21.93
C ALA A 26 -3.20 7.66 -22.58
N MET A 27 -2.52 8.72 -22.99
CA MET A 27 -3.15 9.87 -23.67
C MET A 27 -3.69 9.50 -25.04
N ALA A 28 -2.99 8.64 -25.79
CA ALA A 28 -3.42 8.15 -27.09
C ALA A 28 -4.59 7.15 -27.00
N GLY A 29 -4.97 6.72 -25.79
CA GLY A 29 -6.03 5.73 -25.57
C GLY A 29 -5.69 4.35 -26.14
N ILE A 30 -4.39 4.04 -26.31
CA ILE A 30 -3.94 2.77 -26.88
C ILE A 30 -3.95 1.71 -25.78
N PRO A 31 -4.78 0.64 -25.92
CA PRO A 31 -4.86 -0.40 -24.91
C PRO A 31 -3.53 -1.17 -24.79
N ASN A 32 -3.17 -1.54 -23.55
CA ASN A 32 -2.00 -2.38 -23.28
C ASN A 32 -2.39 -3.76 -22.73
N THR A 33 -3.67 -4.10 -22.81
CA THR A 33 -4.23 -5.40 -22.39
C THR A 33 -5.08 -6.04 -23.47
N GLY A 34 -5.25 -7.36 -23.39
CA GLY A 34 -6.11 -8.13 -24.28
C GLY A 34 -7.60 -7.78 -24.15
N SER A 35 -8.02 -7.20 -23.00
CA SER A 35 -9.40 -6.72 -22.80
C SER A 35 -9.70 -5.36 -23.47
N GLY A 36 -8.72 -4.74 -24.13
CA GLY A 36 -8.87 -3.42 -24.75
C GLY A 36 -8.76 -2.24 -23.80
N GLU A 37 -8.31 -2.47 -22.57
CA GLU A 37 -8.13 -1.46 -21.54
C GLU A 37 -6.67 -1.02 -21.44
N TYR A 38 -6.45 0.24 -21.05
CA TYR A 38 -5.14 0.74 -20.67
C TYR A 38 -4.97 0.64 -19.16
N VAL A 39 -3.98 -0.15 -18.71
CA VAL A 39 -3.67 -0.34 -17.29
C VAL A 39 -2.38 0.38 -16.94
N SER A 40 -2.49 1.30 -16.00
CA SER A 40 -1.39 2.01 -15.32
C SER A 40 -1.65 2.03 -13.81
N ALA A 41 -0.71 2.52 -13.02
CA ALA A 41 -0.92 2.72 -11.58
C ALA A 41 -2.20 3.54 -11.29
N GLY A 42 -2.39 4.65 -12.02
CA GLY A 42 -3.55 5.52 -11.83
C GLY A 42 -4.87 4.88 -12.27
N THR A 43 -4.92 4.18 -13.43
CA THR A 43 -6.14 3.50 -13.88
C THR A 43 -6.49 2.30 -13.00
N ALA A 44 -5.49 1.57 -12.52
CA ALA A 44 -5.70 0.44 -11.61
C ALA A 44 -6.34 0.87 -10.28
N GLU A 45 -5.96 2.02 -9.72
CA GLU A 45 -6.55 2.56 -8.49
C GLU A 45 -8.02 2.98 -8.66
N SER A 46 -8.53 3.12 -9.89
CA SER A 46 -9.97 3.32 -10.10
C SER A 46 -10.81 2.08 -9.76
N LEU A 47 -10.19 0.91 -9.64
CA LEU A 47 -10.82 -0.29 -9.09
C LEU A 47 -10.81 -0.20 -7.55
N PRO A 48 -12.00 -0.18 -6.89
CA PRO A 48 -12.07 -0.03 -5.43
C PRO A 48 -11.27 -1.08 -4.65
N ALA A 49 -11.21 -2.31 -5.16
CA ALA A 49 -10.46 -3.38 -4.51
C ALA A 49 -8.94 -3.14 -4.54
N VAL A 50 -8.39 -2.55 -5.62
CA VAL A 50 -6.98 -2.15 -5.71
C VAL A 50 -6.69 -1.01 -4.73
N MET A 51 -7.52 0.04 -4.77
CA MET A 51 -7.39 1.19 -3.86
C MET A 51 -7.41 0.73 -2.40
N ASN A 52 -8.34 -0.17 -2.06
CA ASN A 52 -8.46 -0.70 -0.70
C ASN A 52 -7.25 -1.56 -0.30
N ALA A 53 -6.79 -2.49 -1.16
CA ALA A 53 -5.61 -3.31 -0.90
C ALA A 53 -4.35 -2.46 -0.65
N VAL A 54 -4.12 -1.44 -1.49
CA VAL A 54 -3.00 -0.50 -1.34
C VAL A 54 -3.13 0.30 -0.05
N SER A 55 -4.35 0.77 0.30
CA SER A 55 -4.60 1.52 1.53
C SER A 55 -4.35 0.65 2.76
N VAL A 56 -4.92 -0.55 2.83
CA VAL A 56 -4.78 -1.46 3.98
C VAL A 56 -3.30 -1.75 4.29
N ILE A 57 -2.49 -2.08 3.27
CA ILE A 57 -1.07 -2.38 3.47
C ILE A 57 -0.29 -1.11 3.84
N SER A 58 -0.48 -0.01 3.10
CA SER A 58 0.30 1.21 3.31
C SER A 58 -0.02 1.89 4.64
N GLU A 59 -1.27 1.87 5.08
CA GLU A 59 -1.71 2.42 6.36
C GLU A 59 -1.26 1.54 7.53
N ALA A 60 -1.29 0.21 7.37
CA ALA A 60 -0.74 -0.68 8.38
C ALA A 60 0.74 -0.40 8.64
N VAL A 61 1.57 -0.24 7.58
CA VAL A 61 2.99 0.15 7.76
C VAL A 61 3.12 1.55 8.36
N ALA A 62 2.28 2.50 7.92
CA ALA A 62 2.38 3.89 8.34
C ALA A 62 2.06 4.10 9.82
N THR A 63 1.17 3.28 10.37
CA THR A 63 0.77 3.35 11.80
C THR A 63 1.78 2.72 12.74
N MET A 64 2.66 1.84 12.24
CA MET A 64 3.67 1.19 13.08
C MET A 64 4.83 2.15 13.40
N PRO A 65 5.24 2.30 14.67
CA PRO A 65 6.51 2.90 15.01
C PRO A 65 7.67 2.07 14.44
N CYS A 66 8.75 2.76 14.08
CA CYS A 66 9.94 2.12 13.51
C CYS A 66 11.16 2.46 14.37
N TYR A 67 11.53 1.58 15.27
CA TYR A 67 12.56 1.84 16.26
C TYR A 67 13.96 1.44 15.76
N LEU A 68 14.94 2.23 16.20
CA LEU A 68 16.35 1.97 15.96
C LEU A 68 17.00 1.37 17.21
N TYR A 69 17.55 0.18 17.09
CA TYR A 69 18.27 -0.49 18.15
C TYR A 69 19.76 -0.58 17.86
N ARG A 70 20.55 -0.39 18.91
CA ARG A 70 21.94 -0.81 18.96
C ARG A 70 22.03 -2.20 19.57
N VAL A 71 22.55 -3.15 18.81
CA VAL A 71 22.75 -4.53 19.26
C VAL A 71 24.21 -4.75 19.55
N ARG A 72 24.54 -5.09 20.80
CA ARG A 72 25.88 -5.45 21.24
C ARG A 72 25.91 -6.92 21.63
N ASN A 73 27.03 -7.58 21.35
CA ASN A 73 27.27 -8.92 21.86
C ASN A 73 28.14 -8.79 23.13
N ASP A 74 27.51 -9.02 24.28
CA ASP A 74 28.17 -8.97 25.56
C ASP A 74 28.23 -10.39 26.12
N ASN A 75 29.44 -10.95 26.15
CA ASN A 75 29.70 -12.31 26.66
C ASN A 75 28.81 -13.43 26.08
N GLY A 76 28.54 -13.36 24.76
CA GLY A 76 27.70 -14.33 24.06
C GLY A 76 26.18 -14.09 24.19
N ARG A 77 25.78 -13.02 24.86
CA ARG A 77 24.38 -12.57 24.93
C ARG A 77 24.21 -11.31 24.12
N GLU A 78 23.16 -11.28 23.29
CA GLU A 78 22.79 -10.05 22.55
C GLU A 78 22.03 -9.13 23.50
N ALA A 79 22.58 -7.94 23.73
CA ALA A 79 21.89 -6.84 24.41
C ALA A 79 21.41 -5.84 23.36
N ARG A 80 20.14 -5.46 23.44
CA ARG A 80 19.50 -4.46 22.57
C ARG A 80 19.25 -3.20 23.37
N GLU A 81 19.66 -2.06 22.82
CA GLU A 81 19.46 -0.73 23.39
C GLU A 81 18.72 0.13 22.36
N TRP A 82 17.57 0.64 22.73
CA TRP A 82 16.83 1.59 21.87
C TRP A 82 17.56 2.93 21.82
N LEU A 83 17.76 3.45 20.62
CA LEU A 83 18.43 4.71 20.35
C LEU A 83 17.45 5.84 20.02
N SER A 84 16.62 6.23 20.99
CA SER A 84 15.60 7.28 20.81
C SER A 84 16.14 8.64 20.40
N ASN A 85 17.39 8.96 20.74
CA ASN A 85 18.03 10.25 20.40
C ASN A 85 18.81 10.21 19.09
N HIS A 86 18.73 9.13 18.31
CA HIS A 86 19.45 9.03 17.05
C HIS A 86 18.70 9.78 15.93
N PRO A 87 19.37 10.55 15.04
CA PRO A 87 18.70 11.27 13.94
C PRO A 87 17.79 10.40 13.08
N VAL A 88 18.18 9.16 12.80
CA VAL A 88 17.35 8.23 12.01
C VAL A 88 16.05 7.89 12.75
N ASP A 89 16.10 7.68 14.07
CA ASP A 89 14.88 7.41 14.87
C ASP A 89 13.93 8.61 14.83
N PHE A 90 14.48 9.82 14.97
CA PHE A 90 13.72 11.05 14.84
C PHE A 90 13.04 11.21 13.48
N LEU A 91 13.76 10.94 12.37
CA LEU A 91 13.22 11.03 11.02
C LEU A 91 12.10 10.00 10.77
N LEU A 92 12.19 8.82 11.36
CA LEU A 92 11.22 7.75 11.15
C LEU A 92 9.96 7.87 12.04
N ASN A 93 10.07 8.52 13.21
CA ASN A 93 8.98 8.55 14.20
C ASN A 93 8.45 9.94 14.53
N GLU A 94 9.27 11.01 14.36
CA GLU A 94 8.88 12.38 14.73
C GLU A 94 8.69 13.26 13.49
N GLN A 95 9.73 13.46 12.66
CA GLN A 95 9.68 14.39 11.54
C GLN A 95 10.63 14.00 10.40
N PRO A 96 10.12 13.40 9.31
CA PRO A 96 10.93 13.03 8.16
C PRO A 96 11.41 14.24 7.33
N ASN A 97 10.60 15.28 7.25
CA ASN A 97 10.86 16.55 6.55
C ASN A 97 9.89 17.65 7.03
N ASP A 98 10.08 18.88 6.52
CA ASP A 98 9.27 20.03 6.94
C ASP A 98 7.80 19.98 6.53
N CYS A 99 7.43 19.09 5.59
CA CYS A 99 6.10 19.07 4.97
C CYS A 99 5.25 17.86 5.36
N GLN A 100 5.85 16.78 5.86
CA GLN A 100 5.16 15.50 6.08
C GLN A 100 5.35 14.98 7.49
N THR A 101 4.30 14.36 8.00
CA THR A 101 4.38 13.54 9.21
C THR A 101 5.03 12.18 8.91
N PRO A 102 5.56 11.45 9.91
CA PRO A 102 6.08 10.09 9.73
C PRO A 102 5.06 9.13 9.11
N TYR A 103 3.80 9.26 9.51
CA TYR A 103 2.69 8.51 8.93
C TYR A 103 2.56 8.76 7.41
N GLN A 104 2.51 10.04 7.01
CA GLN A 104 2.39 10.41 5.61
C GLN A 104 3.59 9.95 4.78
N PHE A 105 4.80 10.07 5.31
CA PHE A 105 6.02 9.61 4.65
C PHE A 105 5.99 8.09 4.41
N LYS A 106 5.80 7.30 5.46
CA LYS A 106 5.75 5.83 5.38
C LYS A 106 4.63 5.36 4.45
N ARG A 107 3.43 5.96 4.56
CA ARG A 107 2.31 5.66 3.67
C ARG A 107 2.63 5.95 2.21
N THR A 108 3.25 7.10 1.92
CA THR A 108 3.64 7.48 0.55
C THR A 108 4.65 6.51 -0.03
N MET A 109 5.70 6.17 0.72
CA MET A 109 6.72 5.22 0.29
C MET A 109 6.12 3.84 -0.02
N MET A 110 5.28 3.33 0.88
CA MET A 110 4.61 2.05 0.66
C MET A 110 3.67 2.08 -0.54
N ARG A 111 2.85 3.14 -0.68
CA ARG A 111 1.93 3.29 -1.81
C ARG A 111 2.67 3.33 -3.15
N HIS A 112 3.77 4.10 -3.23
CA HIS A 112 4.60 4.13 -4.45
C HIS A 112 5.16 2.75 -4.78
N CYS A 113 5.66 2.02 -3.76
CA CYS A 113 6.21 0.69 -3.95
C CYS A 113 5.15 -0.33 -4.39
N LEU A 114 3.95 -0.30 -3.79
CA LEU A 114 2.83 -1.19 -4.12
C LEU A 114 2.30 -0.97 -5.55
N LEU A 115 2.27 0.27 -6.01
CA LEU A 115 1.75 0.60 -7.35
C LEU A 115 2.80 0.47 -8.45
N ASN A 116 4.01 0.95 -8.19
CA ASN A 116 5.05 1.08 -9.22
C ASN A 116 6.21 0.08 -9.04
N GLY A 117 6.18 -0.73 -7.97
CA GLY A 117 7.27 -1.64 -7.64
C GLY A 117 8.49 -0.95 -7.03
N ASN A 118 8.54 0.38 -7.06
CA ASN A 118 9.68 1.19 -6.59
C ASN A 118 9.18 2.44 -5.87
N ALA A 119 9.86 2.81 -4.78
CA ALA A 119 9.65 4.08 -4.12
C ALA A 119 10.99 4.73 -3.79
N TYR A 120 11.06 6.03 -3.96
CA TYR A 120 12.31 6.79 -3.84
C TYR A 120 12.13 7.96 -2.88
N ALA A 121 13.10 8.12 -1.97
CA ALA A 121 13.23 9.34 -1.19
C ALA A 121 14.67 9.83 -1.21
N VAL A 122 14.87 11.10 -1.53
CA VAL A 122 16.18 11.77 -1.45
C VAL A 122 16.53 11.98 0.01
N ILE A 123 17.74 11.61 0.39
CA ILE A 123 18.30 11.79 1.72
C ILE A 123 19.11 13.08 1.70
N GLN A 124 18.75 14.05 2.52
CA GLN A 124 19.60 15.23 2.75
C GLN A 124 20.55 14.93 3.91
N TRP A 125 21.84 14.94 3.59
CA TRP A 125 22.89 14.70 4.57
C TRP A 125 23.39 16.02 5.17
N GLY A 126 23.57 16.04 6.47
CA GLY A 126 24.23 17.13 7.17
C GLY A 126 25.74 17.11 6.99
N ARG A 127 26.39 18.19 7.39
CA ARG A 127 27.86 18.29 7.37
C ARG A 127 28.56 17.34 8.32
N ASP A 128 27.82 16.83 9.30
CA ASP A 128 28.23 15.83 10.29
C ASP A 128 28.09 14.39 9.78
N GLY A 129 27.63 14.20 8.53
CA GLY A 129 27.40 12.89 7.95
C GLY A 129 26.15 12.19 8.48
N GLN A 130 25.26 12.90 9.20
CA GLN A 130 23.96 12.37 9.65
C GLN A 130 22.85 12.78 8.69
N PRO A 131 21.81 11.92 8.50
CA PRO A 131 20.67 12.29 7.69
C PRO A 131 19.83 13.34 8.41
N GLN A 132 19.47 14.42 7.69
CA GLN A 132 18.69 15.54 8.24
C GLN A 132 17.22 15.51 7.78
N SER A 133 16.96 15.06 6.56
CA SER A 133 15.58 14.96 6.05
C SER A 133 15.45 13.92 4.94
N LEU A 134 14.23 13.42 4.75
CA LEU A 134 13.84 12.44 3.75
C LEU A 134 12.72 13.00 2.87
N HIS A 135 13.00 13.19 1.58
CA HIS A 135 12.04 13.78 0.63
C HIS A 135 11.59 12.72 -0.38
N PRO A 136 10.35 12.21 -0.29
CA PRO A 136 9.83 11.24 -1.25
C PRO A 136 9.52 11.90 -2.58
N TYR A 137 9.89 11.22 -3.67
CA TYR A 137 9.56 11.63 -5.04
C TYR A 137 8.63 10.60 -5.70
N ALA A 138 7.75 11.09 -6.57
CA ALA A 138 6.92 10.21 -7.37
C ALA A 138 7.81 9.32 -8.26
N PRO A 139 7.53 8.01 -8.40
CA PRO A 139 8.37 7.11 -9.19
C PRO A 139 8.58 7.58 -10.64
N GLY A 140 7.58 8.21 -11.26
CA GLY A 140 7.70 8.79 -12.60
C GLY A 140 8.64 9.99 -12.70
N ALA A 141 9.02 10.62 -11.59
CA ALA A 141 9.98 11.73 -11.57
C ALA A 141 11.44 11.27 -11.39
N VAL A 142 11.66 9.97 -11.17
CA VAL A 142 12.98 9.39 -10.88
C VAL A 142 13.34 8.38 -11.95
N VAL A 143 14.48 8.59 -12.61
CA VAL A 143 15.02 7.67 -13.61
C VAL A 143 16.29 7.03 -13.03
N PRO A 144 16.22 5.76 -12.59
CA PRO A 144 17.39 5.02 -12.14
C PRO A 144 18.21 4.50 -13.31
N GLU A 145 19.52 4.67 -13.25
CA GLU A 145 20.46 4.22 -14.26
C GLU A 145 21.64 3.46 -13.63
N ARG A 146 22.04 2.36 -14.27
CA ARG A 146 23.23 1.62 -13.87
C ARG A 146 24.49 2.26 -14.46
N ILE A 147 25.41 2.69 -13.60
CA ILE A 147 26.70 3.31 -14.02
C ILE A 147 27.88 2.35 -13.89
N GLY A 148 27.69 1.15 -13.37
CA GLY A 148 28.72 0.14 -13.19
C GLY A 148 28.10 -1.20 -12.81
N GLN A 149 28.95 -2.19 -12.54
CA GLN A 149 28.46 -3.54 -12.22
C GLN A 149 27.55 -3.57 -10.97
N HIS A 150 27.84 -2.69 -9.98
CA HIS A 150 27.11 -2.62 -8.72
C HIS A 150 26.84 -1.17 -8.27
N LYS A 151 26.95 -0.19 -9.19
CA LYS A 151 26.72 1.21 -8.90
C LYS A 151 25.59 1.79 -9.72
N TYR A 152 24.80 2.61 -9.07
CA TYR A 152 23.61 3.23 -9.65
C TYR A 152 23.63 4.74 -9.43
N LYS A 153 23.02 5.47 -10.33
CA LYS A 153 22.65 6.88 -10.16
C LYS A 153 21.15 7.04 -10.42
N TYR A 154 20.63 8.10 -9.88
CA TYR A 154 19.20 8.42 -10.01
C TYR A 154 19.08 9.85 -10.52
N THR A 155 18.49 10.03 -11.68
CA THR A 155 18.15 11.33 -12.21
C THR A 155 16.75 11.70 -11.75
N VAL A 156 16.65 12.73 -10.92
CA VAL A 156 15.41 13.20 -10.31
C VAL A 156 15.01 14.52 -10.95
N THR A 157 13.77 14.58 -11.46
CA THR A 157 13.17 15.80 -11.98
C THR A 157 12.27 16.42 -10.92
N GLU A 158 12.57 17.64 -10.50
CA GLU A 158 11.78 18.39 -9.54
C GLU A 158 10.40 18.76 -10.14
N PRO A 159 9.26 18.33 -9.54
CA PRO A 159 7.95 18.49 -10.16
C PRO A 159 7.52 19.95 -10.41
N PHE A 160 7.94 20.88 -9.53
CA PHE A 160 7.51 22.29 -9.60
C PHE A 160 8.43 23.17 -10.42
N THR A 161 9.74 22.93 -10.35
CA THR A 161 10.75 23.76 -11.01
C THR A 161 11.22 23.21 -12.34
N GLY A 162 10.97 21.91 -12.61
CA GLY A 162 11.53 21.17 -13.73
C GLY A 162 13.06 20.97 -13.63
N ALA A 163 13.68 21.34 -12.51
CA ALA A 163 15.11 21.19 -12.33
C ALA A 163 15.48 19.69 -12.27
N VAL A 164 16.49 19.31 -13.04
CA VAL A 164 17.01 17.94 -13.08
C VAL A 164 18.25 17.85 -12.19
N ARG A 165 18.25 16.91 -11.26
CA ARG A 165 19.39 16.63 -10.38
C ARG A 165 19.74 15.17 -10.42
N THR A 166 21.03 14.87 -10.36
CA THR A 166 21.53 13.50 -10.29
C THR A 166 22.03 13.20 -8.88
N TYR A 167 21.58 12.08 -8.34
CA TYR A 167 21.95 11.57 -7.02
C TYR A 167 22.64 10.22 -7.16
N LEU A 168 23.54 9.92 -6.26
CA LEU A 168 24.16 8.61 -6.13
C LEU A 168 23.28 7.69 -5.26
N GLN A 169 23.59 6.40 -5.26
CA GLN A 169 22.79 5.42 -4.49
C GLN A 169 22.82 5.66 -2.97
N GLU A 170 23.86 6.30 -2.46
CA GLU A 170 24.02 6.64 -1.04
C GLU A 170 23.16 7.86 -0.63
N GLU A 171 22.61 8.57 -1.60
CA GLU A 171 21.76 9.76 -1.41
C GLU A 171 20.27 9.45 -1.60
N ILE A 172 19.92 8.19 -1.90
CA ILE A 172 18.54 7.77 -2.17
C ILE A 172 18.16 6.57 -1.30
N LEU A 173 17.10 6.72 -0.53
CA LEU A 173 16.38 5.59 0.05
C LEU A 173 15.48 5.00 -1.03
N HIS A 174 15.86 3.83 -1.58
CA HIS A 174 15.14 3.15 -2.63
C HIS A 174 14.48 1.87 -2.08
N LEU A 175 13.16 1.92 -1.87
CA LEU A 175 12.35 0.77 -1.50
C LEU A 175 11.91 0.03 -2.77
N ARG A 176 12.21 -1.27 -2.88
CA ARG A 176 11.95 -2.12 -4.05
C ARG A 176 11.03 -3.25 -3.70
N TYR A 177 10.08 -3.54 -4.58
CA TYR A 177 9.28 -4.75 -4.51
C TYR A 177 9.86 -5.79 -5.48
N SER A 178 9.84 -7.06 -5.13
CA SER A 178 10.16 -8.20 -6.00
C SER A 178 11.09 -7.86 -7.19
N THR A 179 12.38 -7.90 -6.98
CA THR A 179 13.37 -7.55 -7.99
C THR A 179 13.97 -8.81 -8.62
N ASP A 180 14.17 -8.80 -9.94
CA ASP A 180 14.82 -9.91 -10.66
C ASP A 180 16.34 -9.72 -10.75
N ASP A 181 16.81 -8.47 -10.78
CA ASP A 181 18.22 -8.10 -10.97
C ASP A 181 18.85 -7.42 -9.76
N GLY A 182 18.09 -7.27 -8.67
CA GLY A 182 18.50 -6.54 -7.46
C GLY A 182 18.53 -5.01 -7.63
N PHE A 183 18.17 -4.51 -8.83
CA PHE A 183 18.23 -3.08 -9.14
C PHE A 183 16.86 -2.41 -9.15
N LEU A 184 15.93 -2.92 -9.95
CA LEU A 184 14.58 -2.39 -10.08
C LEU A 184 13.56 -3.36 -9.52
N GLY A 185 12.60 -2.83 -8.78
CA GLY A 185 11.43 -3.57 -8.35
C GLY A 185 10.41 -3.71 -9.48
N ARG A 186 9.73 -4.84 -9.55
CA ARG A 186 8.66 -5.10 -10.52
C ARG A 186 7.34 -4.54 -9.98
N SER A 187 6.63 -3.79 -10.80
CA SER A 187 5.28 -3.34 -10.44
C SER A 187 4.29 -4.51 -10.41
N PRO A 188 3.56 -4.72 -9.30
CA PRO A 188 2.45 -5.68 -9.25
C PRO A 188 1.39 -5.36 -10.31
N ILE A 189 1.12 -4.07 -10.53
CA ILE A 189 0.15 -3.59 -11.52
C ILE A 189 0.55 -4.02 -12.94
N THR A 190 1.83 -3.82 -13.30
CA THR A 190 2.33 -4.23 -14.62
C THR A 190 2.34 -5.75 -14.76
N THR A 191 2.66 -6.47 -13.69
CA THR A 191 2.72 -7.94 -13.71
C THR A 191 1.33 -8.56 -13.88
N CYS A 192 0.30 -7.99 -13.22
CA CYS A 192 -1.08 -8.50 -13.25
C CYS A 192 -2.00 -7.67 -14.16
N ARG A 193 -1.43 -6.94 -15.13
CA ARG A 193 -2.19 -5.99 -15.97
C ARG A 193 -3.38 -6.62 -16.69
N GLU A 194 -3.29 -7.88 -17.14
CA GLU A 194 -4.38 -8.55 -17.85
C GLU A 194 -5.60 -8.75 -16.94
N ALA A 195 -5.41 -9.18 -15.70
CA ALA A 195 -6.48 -9.34 -14.73
C ALA A 195 -7.12 -7.99 -14.36
N LEU A 196 -6.29 -6.96 -14.18
CA LEU A 196 -6.76 -5.59 -13.91
C LEU A 196 -7.51 -5.01 -15.11
N GLY A 197 -7.01 -5.23 -16.33
CA GLY A 197 -7.69 -4.82 -17.57
C GLY A 197 -9.06 -5.46 -17.73
N LEU A 198 -9.19 -6.75 -17.39
CA LEU A 198 -10.48 -7.42 -17.35
C LEU A 198 -11.43 -6.77 -16.34
N GLY A 199 -10.95 -6.46 -15.13
CA GLY A 199 -11.74 -5.77 -14.10
C GLY A 199 -12.23 -4.39 -14.56
N LEU A 200 -11.37 -3.60 -15.22
CA LEU A 200 -11.73 -2.30 -15.79
C LEU A 200 -12.77 -2.44 -16.91
N ALA A 201 -12.59 -3.42 -17.81
CA ALA A 201 -13.53 -3.70 -18.87
C ALA A 201 -14.93 -4.08 -18.32
N GLN A 202 -14.96 -4.91 -17.28
CA GLN A 202 -16.20 -5.27 -16.58
C GLN A 202 -16.88 -4.06 -15.93
N GLN A 203 -16.11 -3.15 -15.33
CA GLN A 203 -16.64 -1.92 -14.75
C GLN A 203 -17.24 -1.01 -15.82
N ARG A 204 -16.56 -0.86 -16.96
CA ARG A 204 -17.07 -0.07 -18.10
C ARG A 204 -18.30 -0.69 -18.72
N HIS A 205 -18.29 -2.01 -18.89
CA HIS A 205 -19.45 -2.74 -19.42
C HIS A 205 -20.68 -2.54 -18.54
N GLY A 206 -20.53 -2.70 -17.20
CA GLY A 206 -21.60 -2.45 -16.26
C GLY A 206 -22.10 -0.99 -16.31
N ALA A 207 -21.18 -0.01 -16.42
CA ALA A 207 -21.54 1.39 -16.56
C ALA A 207 -22.31 1.67 -17.86
N SER A 208 -21.92 1.04 -18.98
CA SER A 208 -22.63 1.15 -20.26
C SER A 208 -24.05 0.57 -20.18
N ILE A 209 -24.21 -0.62 -19.60
CA ILE A 209 -25.53 -1.21 -19.38
C ILE A 209 -26.43 -0.27 -18.56
N MET A 210 -25.88 0.33 -17.49
CA MET A 210 -26.64 1.25 -16.65
C MET A 210 -26.95 2.58 -17.37
N LYS A 211 -26.05 3.05 -18.24
CA LYS A 211 -26.23 4.26 -19.03
C LYS A 211 -27.30 4.07 -20.11
N ASP A 212 -27.24 2.96 -20.85
CA ASP A 212 -28.13 2.69 -21.98
C ASP A 212 -29.46 2.10 -21.55
N GLY A 213 -29.55 1.65 -20.28
CA GLY A 213 -30.74 1.02 -19.70
C GLY A 213 -30.95 -0.41 -20.18
N MET A 214 -31.97 -1.10 -19.62
CA MET A 214 -32.26 -2.49 -19.95
C MET A 214 -32.74 -2.72 -21.40
N MET A 215 -32.92 -1.66 -22.19
CA MET A 215 -33.35 -1.74 -23.59
C MET A 215 -32.18 -1.88 -24.59
N ALA A 216 -30.92 -1.87 -24.14
CA ALA A 216 -29.75 -1.90 -25.04
C ALA A 216 -29.55 -3.22 -25.79
N ALA A 217 -30.21 -4.29 -25.38
CA ALA A 217 -30.08 -5.63 -25.97
C ALA A 217 -31.36 -6.13 -26.62
N GLY A 218 -32.01 -5.30 -27.43
CA GLY A 218 -33.17 -5.69 -28.19
C GLY A 218 -33.06 -5.33 -29.66
N VAL A 219 -33.73 -6.10 -30.49
CA VAL A 219 -33.91 -5.80 -31.91
C VAL A 219 -35.34 -5.38 -32.12
N VAL A 220 -35.53 -4.23 -32.71
CA VAL A 220 -36.84 -3.82 -33.21
C VAL A 220 -36.98 -4.37 -34.62
N THR A 221 -37.95 -5.26 -34.82
CA THR A 221 -38.31 -5.84 -36.10
C THR A 221 -39.56 -5.18 -36.61
N THR A 222 -39.61 -4.91 -37.93
CA THR A 222 -40.80 -4.39 -38.62
C THR A 222 -41.10 -5.26 -39.84
N ALA A 223 -42.36 -5.40 -40.17
CA ALA A 223 -42.81 -6.15 -41.35
C ALA A 223 -42.52 -5.44 -42.66
N GLU A 224 -42.43 -4.10 -42.64
CA GLU A 224 -42.21 -3.28 -43.83
C GLU A 224 -40.86 -2.54 -43.74
N TRP A 225 -40.27 -2.22 -44.89
CA TRP A 225 -39.09 -1.37 -44.98
C TRP A 225 -39.40 0.07 -44.49
N LEU A 226 -38.65 0.52 -43.53
CA LEU A 226 -38.74 1.89 -43.03
C LEU A 226 -38.03 2.86 -44.00
N ASP A 227 -38.72 3.88 -44.42
CA ASP A 227 -38.08 5.02 -45.06
C ASP A 227 -37.14 5.73 -44.08
N SER A 228 -36.10 6.38 -44.59
CA SER A 228 -35.03 7.04 -43.81
C SER A 228 -35.56 8.02 -42.75
N VAL A 229 -36.69 8.66 -43.03
CA VAL A 229 -37.35 9.61 -42.13
C VAL A 229 -38.08 8.88 -41.00
N LYS A 230 -38.83 7.82 -41.29
CA LYS A 230 -39.52 6.99 -40.31
C LYS A 230 -38.55 6.22 -39.46
N GLY A 231 -37.43 5.74 -40.02
CA GLY A 231 -36.37 5.06 -39.28
C GLY A 231 -35.71 5.99 -38.26
N LYS A 232 -35.42 7.23 -38.59
CA LYS A 232 -34.93 8.24 -37.66
C LYS A 232 -35.92 8.55 -36.55
N GLN A 233 -37.20 8.75 -36.87
CA GLN A 233 -38.23 9.01 -35.88
C GLN A 233 -38.40 7.85 -34.89
N ALA A 234 -38.31 6.62 -35.34
CA ALA A 234 -38.35 5.44 -34.48
C ALA A 234 -37.11 5.35 -33.56
N LEU A 235 -35.91 5.65 -34.07
CA LEU A 235 -34.68 5.73 -33.28
C LEU A 235 -34.77 6.82 -32.20
N ASP A 236 -35.19 8.03 -32.57
CA ASP A 236 -35.35 9.16 -31.65
C ASP A 236 -36.41 8.90 -30.59
N ALA A 237 -37.48 8.16 -30.95
CA ALA A 237 -38.49 7.75 -30.00
C ALA A 237 -37.91 6.72 -28.96
N LEU A 238 -37.15 5.76 -29.43
CA LEU A 238 -36.50 4.77 -28.55
C LEU A 238 -35.41 5.39 -27.68
N GLU A 239 -34.66 6.36 -28.17
CA GLU A 239 -33.63 7.07 -27.37
C GLU A 239 -34.22 7.81 -26.17
N ARG A 240 -35.45 8.27 -26.22
CA ARG A 240 -36.14 8.90 -25.07
C ARG A 240 -36.40 7.91 -23.91
N TYR A 241 -36.36 6.62 -24.17
CA TYR A 241 -36.58 5.57 -23.16
C TYR A 241 -35.24 4.94 -22.68
N LYS A 242 -34.11 5.36 -23.26
CA LYS A 242 -32.80 4.94 -22.78
C LYS A 242 -32.44 5.62 -21.46
N GLY A 243 -31.64 4.91 -20.65
CA GLY A 243 -31.04 5.40 -19.43
C GLY A 243 -31.76 5.04 -18.14
N ALA A 244 -31.03 4.99 -17.05
CA ALA A 244 -31.48 4.56 -15.73
C ALA A 244 -32.71 5.35 -15.20
N ARG A 245 -32.85 6.62 -15.60
CA ARG A 245 -34.00 7.48 -15.22
C ARG A 245 -35.31 7.08 -15.91
N ASN A 246 -35.23 6.32 -16.98
CA ASN A 246 -36.34 5.86 -17.77
C ASN A 246 -36.59 4.34 -17.62
N ALA A 247 -35.79 3.67 -16.78
CA ALA A 247 -35.97 2.27 -16.48
C ALA A 247 -37.39 2.00 -15.94
N GLY A 248 -38.09 1.04 -16.55
CA GLY A 248 -39.48 0.71 -16.20
C GLY A 248 -40.54 1.47 -16.99
N LYS A 249 -40.19 2.43 -17.86
CA LYS A 249 -41.15 3.03 -18.80
C LYS A 249 -41.36 2.11 -19.99
N THR A 250 -42.61 1.91 -20.36
CA THR A 250 -42.97 1.08 -21.52
C THR A 250 -43.05 1.96 -22.79
N PRO A 251 -42.18 1.70 -23.80
CA PRO A 251 -42.31 2.39 -25.07
C PRO A 251 -43.56 1.93 -25.84
N ILE A 252 -44.18 2.87 -26.52
CA ILE A 252 -45.26 2.56 -27.47
C ILE A 252 -44.62 2.35 -28.84
N LEU A 253 -44.79 1.18 -29.41
CA LEU A 253 -44.31 0.84 -30.75
C LEU A 253 -45.47 0.97 -31.73
N GLU A 254 -45.28 1.78 -32.80
CA GLU A 254 -46.24 2.02 -33.83
C GLU A 254 -45.84 1.33 -35.15
N GLY A 255 -46.82 1.12 -36.08
CA GLY A 255 -46.49 0.68 -37.43
C GLY A 255 -46.07 -0.78 -37.56
N GLY A 256 -46.58 -1.68 -36.69
CA GLY A 256 -46.25 -3.13 -36.76
C GLY A 256 -44.84 -3.46 -36.31
N MET A 257 -44.21 -2.58 -35.53
CA MET A 257 -42.91 -2.85 -34.93
C MET A 257 -43.05 -3.82 -33.74
N ASP A 258 -42.24 -4.83 -33.69
CA ASP A 258 -42.10 -5.75 -32.57
C ASP A 258 -40.72 -5.62 -31.92
N TYR A 259 -40.68 -5.57 -30.58
CA TYR A 259 -39.44 -5.52 -29.84
C TYR A 259 -39.09 -6.88 -29.30
N LYS A 260 -38.03 -7.48 -29.81
CA LYS A 260 -37.49 -8.73 -29.31
C LYS A 260 -36.26 -8.44 -28.44
N GLN A 261 -36.40 -8.68 -27.15
CA GLN A 261 -35.28 -8.63 -26.24
C GLN A 261 -34.33 -9.80 -26.55
N LEU A 262 -33.10 -9.49 -26.85
CA LEU A 262 -32.02 -10.48 -26.91
C LEU A 262 -31.68 -10.82 -25.47
N GLY A 263 -32.17 -11.96 -25.03
CA GLY A 263 -32.23 -12.35 -23.62
C GLY A 263 -30.94 -12.20 -22.82
N MET A 264 -31.04 -11.64 -21.60
CA MET A 264 -29.97 -11.38 -20.68
C MET A 264 -30.15 -12.00 -19.28
N SER A 265 -31.04 -13.00 -19.07
CA SER A 265 -31.37 -13.45 -17.71
C SER A 265 -30.29 -14.28 -17.00
N ASN A 266 -29.37 -14.96 -17.70
CA ASN A 266 -28.26 -15.68 -17.08
C ASN A 266 -26.98 -14.84 -16.98
N GLN A 267 -26.82 -13.79 -17.77
CA GLN A 267 -25.62 -12.95 -17.82
C GLN A 267 -25.45 -12.06 -16.58
N ASP A 268 -26.53 -11.67 -15.93
CA ASP A 268 -26.46 -10.82 -14.73
C ASP A 268 -25.86 -11.58 -13.53
N ALA A 269 -26.21 -12.85 -13.36
CA ALA A 269 -25.64 -13.70 -12.31
C ALA A 269 -24.17 -14.01 -12.58
N GLU A 270 -23.80 -14.29 -13.83
CA GLU A 270 -22.43 -14.51 -14.27
C GLU A 270 -21.58 -13.24 -14.12
N TRP A 271 -22.14 -12.08 -14.40
CA TRP A 271 -21.44 -10.80 -14.23
C TRP A 271 -21.16 -10.51 -12.75
N LEU A 272 -22.10 -10.74 -11.84
CA LEU A 272 -21.88 -10.61 -10.41
C LEU A 272 -20.81 -11.59 -9.89
N ALA A 273 -20.84 -12.83 -10.36
CA ALA A 273 -19.83 -13.83 -10.01
C ALA A 273 -18.43 -13.42 -10.53
N SER A 274 -18.37 -12.90 -11.74
CA SER A 274 -17.13 -12.39 -12.35
C SER A 274 -16.54 -11.18 -11.58
N ARG A 275 -17.37 -10.27 -11.09
CA ARG A 275 -16.90 -9.17 -10.23
C ARG A 275 -16.32 -9.64 -8.91
N ARG A 276 -16.91 -10.66 -8.29
CA ARG A 276 -16.33 -11.28 -7.07
C ARG A 276 -14.98 -11.92 -7.36
N PHE A 277 -14.87 -12.63 -8.47
CA PHE A 277 -13.61 -13.23 -8.91
C PHE A 277 -12.51 -12.17 -9.11
N THR A 278 -12.85 -11.01 -9.68
CA THR A 278 -11.91 -9.88 -9.80
C THR A 278 -11.41 -9.40 -8.43
N ILE A 279 -12.26 -9.34 -7.39
CA ILE A 279 -11.82 -8.96 -6.03
C ILE A 279 -10.85 -10.00 -5.47
N GLU A 280 -11.12 -11.30 -5.67
CA GLU A 280 -10.23 -12.37 -5.24
C GLU A 280 -8.88 -12.35 -5.96
N ASP A 281 -8.84 -12.05 -7.26
CA ASP A 281 -7.60 -11.93 -8.01
C ASP A 281 -6.75 -10.74 -7.53
N ILE A 282 -7.40 -9.61 -7.22
CA ILE A 282 -6.72 -8.47 -6.62
C ILE A 282 -6.20 -8.82 -5.21
N ALA A 283 -6.98 -9.56 -4.43
CA ALA A 283 -6.57 -10.07 -3.13
C ALA A 283 -5.31 -10.95 -3.23
N ARG A 284 -5.27 -11.85 -4.22
CA ARG A 284 -4.10 -12.70 -4.52
C ARG A 284 -2.89 -11.88 -4.97
N MET A 285 -3.11 -10.86 -5.82
CA MET A 285 -2.05 -10.00 -6.33
C MET A 285 -1.27 -9.29 -5.22
N PHE A 286 -1.98 -8.80 -4.19
CA PHE A 286 -1.38 -8.11 -3.04
C PHE A 286 -1.13 -9.03 -1.84
N ASN A 287 -1.46 -10.31 -1.96
CA ASN A 287 -1.40 -11.28 -0.86
C ASN A 287 -2.18 -10.81 0.39
N VAL A 288 -3.39 -10.29 0.19
CA VAL A 288 -4.28 -9.80 1.24
C VAL A 288 -5.53 -10.68 1.25
N SER A 289 -5.99 -11.09 2.43
CA SER A 289 -7.25 -11.85 2.51
C SER A 289 -8.42 -10.99 2.01
N PRO A 290 -9.38 -11.56 1.22
CA PRO A 290 -10.55 -10.84 0.74
C PRO A 290 -11.36 -10.14 1.83
N ILE A 291 -11.31 -10.64 3.07
CA ILE A 291 -11.98 -10.04 4.23
C ILE A 291 -11.52 -8.59 4.49
N PHE A 292 -10.24 -8.28 4.23
CA PHE A 292 -9.69 -6.92 4.34
C PHE A 292 -10.08 -6.03 3.15
N LEU A 293 -10.54 -6.66 2.06
CA LEU A 293 -11.13 -5.96 0.91
C LEU A 293 -12.65 -5.80 1.04
N GLN A 294 -13.18 -6.02 2.26
CA GLN A 294 -14.60 -5.91 2.60
C GLN A 294 -15.50 -6.92 1.86
N GLU A 295 -14.94 -8.05 1.44
CA GLU A 295 -15.70 -9.17 0.90
C GLU A 295 -15.99 -10.18 2.04
N TYR A 296 -17.24 -10.17 2.52
CA TYR A 296 -17.65 -10.93 3.71
C TYR A 296 -18.51 -12.18 3.39
N SER A 297 -18.71 -12.50 2.12
CA SER A 297 -19.65 -13.54 1.70
C SER A 297 -19.42 -14.92 2.37
N ASN A 298 -18.18 -15.21 2.76
CA ASN A 298 -17.76 -16.48 3.36
C ASN A 298 -17.09 -16.30 4.74
N SER A 299 -17.28 -15.16 5.41
CA SER A 299 -16.56 -14.86 6.66
C SER A 299 -17.43 -15.02 7.89
N THR A 300 -16.90 -15.73 8.90
CA THR A 300 -17.43 -15.81 10.26
C THR A 300 -16.53 -15.02 11.21
N TYR A 301 -17.03 -14.70 12.39
CA TYR A 301 -16.26 -13.89 13.39
C TYR A 301 -14.95 -14.58 13.82
N SER A 302 -14.90 -15.90 13.87
CA SER A 302 -13.69 -16.67 14.17
C SER A 302 -12.62 -16.52 13.08
N ASN A 303 -13.03 -16.39 11.82
CA ASN A 303 -12.11 -16.27 10.70
C ASN A 303 -11.40 -14.90 10.67
N PHE A 304 -11.99 -13.86 11.28
CA PHE A 304 -11.38 -12.53 11.31
C PHE A 304 -10.10 -12.49 12.15
N SER A 305 -10.08 -13.12 13.32
CA SER A 305 -8.88 -13.13 14.18
C SER A 305 -7.74 -13.95 13.55
N GLU A 306 -8.07 -15.05 12.90
CA GLU A 306 -7.08 -15.84 12.15
C GLU A 306 -6.59 -15.10 10.91
N ALA A 307 -7.48 -14.43 10.17
CA ALA A 307 -7.12 -13.60 9.03
C ALA A 307 -6.19 -12.44 9.46
N SER A 308 -6.42 -11.82 10.62
CA SER A 308 -5.56 -10.75 11.15
C SER A 308 -4.14 -11.25 11.47
N ARG A 309 -4.02 -12.43 12.06
CA ARG A 309 -2.71 -13.07 12.31
C ARG A 309 -2.01 -13.44 10.99
N ALA A 310 -2.76 -14.02 10.06
CA ALA A 310 -2.25 -14.36 8.72
C ALA A 310 -1.80 -13.09 7.97
N PHE A 311 -2.56 -12.01 8.03
CA PHE A 311 -2.21 -10.73 7.45
C PHE A 311 -0.87 -10.22 7.97
N LEU A 312 -0.65 -10.24 9.29
CA LEU A 312 0.62 -9.81 9.85
C LEU A 312 1.78 -10.72 9.43
N THR A 313 1.60 -12.04 9.50
CA THR A 313 2.68 -12.99 9.26
C THR A 313 2.98 -13.22 7.78
N MET A 314 1.97 -13.27 6.93
CA MET A 314 2.10 -13.63 5.52
C MET A 314 2.19 -12.41 4.61
N THR A 315 1.44 -11.33 4.94
CA THR A 315 1.40 -10.12 4.10
C THR A 315 2.38 -9.07 4.60
N MET A 316 2.28 -8.68 5.88
CA MET A 316 3.03 -7.53 6.39
C MET A 316 4.49 -7.84 6.65
N ARG A 317 4.82 -8.98 7.26
CA ARG A 317 6.20 -9.31 7.66
C ARG A 317 7.23 -9.22 6.51
N PRO A 318 6.96 -9.70 5.29
CA PRO A 318 7.87 -9.51 4.15
C PRO A 318 8.09 -8.03 3.79
N TRP A 319 7.02 -7.22 3.84
CA TRP A 319 7.10 -5.77 3.58
C TRP A 319 7.90 -5.05 4.64
N LEU A 320 7.66 -5.34 5.92
CA LEU A 320 8.39 -4.74 7.04
C LEU A 320 9.87 -5.10 6.96
N ALA A 321 10.20 -6.38 6.81
CA ALA A 321 11.59 -6.83 6.70
C ALA A 321 12.33 -6.18 5.52
N ASN A 322 11.66 -6.02 4.37
CA ASN A 322 12.25 -5.33 3.23
C ASN A 322 12.51 -3.85 3.55
N PHE A 323 11.55 -3.17 4.14
CA PHE A 323 11.67 -1.75 4.47
C PHE A 323 12.75 -1.51 5.54
N GLU A 324 12.79 -2.32 6.60
CA GLU A 324 13.81 -2.30 7.65
C GLU A 324 15.22 -2.44 7.07
N GLN A 325 15.41 -3.40 6.17
CA GLN A 325 16.69 -3.62 5.52
C GLN A 325 17.10 -2.48 4.59
N GLN A 326 16.14 -1.89 3.85
CA GLN A 326 16.43 -0.73 2.99
C GLN A 326 16.78 0.51 3.82
N ILE A 327 16.04 0.78 4.91
CA ILE A 327 16.38 1.86 5.85
C ILE A 327 17.79 1.65 6.42
N LYS A 328 18.07 0.44 6.90
CA LYS A 328 19.38 0.11 7.43
C LYS A 328 20.50 0.35 6.42
N SER A 329 20.32 -0.11 5.19
CA SER A 329 21.32 0.02 4.13
C SER A 329 21.53 1.47 3.68
N ALA A 330 20.48 2.29 3.65
CA ALA A 330 20.54 3.66 3.14
C ALA A 330 20.92 4.70 4.19
N LEU A 331 20.46 4.55 5.44
CA LEU A 331 20.58 5.59 6.47
C LEU A 331 21.61 5.27 7.54
N LEU A 332 22.02 4.01 7.69
CA LEU A 332 22.91 3.59 8.77
C LEU A 332 24.24 3.12 8.19
N VAL A 333 25.22 3.98 8.25
CA VAL A 333 26.62 3.60 7.96
C VAL A 333 27.07 2.56 8.98
N ALA A 334 27.94 1.63 8.57
CA ALA A 334 28.47 0.61 9.45
C ALA A 334 28.93 1.21 10.79
N SER A 335 28.52 0.59 11.91
CA SER A 335 28.91 1.09 13.22
C SER A 335 30.44 1.14 13.36
N PRO A 336 31.00 2.28 13.77
CA PRO A 336 32.43 2.41 13.96
C PRO A 336 32.97 1.58 15.12
N VAL A 337 32.07 1.04 15.97
CA VAL A 337 32.45 0.24 17.14
C VAL A 337 32.41 -1.25 16.79
N PRO A 338 33.56 -1.97 16.85
CA PRO A 338 33.61 -3.40 16.61
C PRO A 338 32.67 -4.18 17.56
N GLY A 339 31.97 -5.16 17.01
CA GLY A 339 31.01 -5.97 17.77
C GLY A 339 29.65 -5.32 18.03
N THR A 340 29.42 -4.13 17.46
CA THR A 340 28.15 -3.42 17.54
C THR A 340 27.48 -3.41 16.16
N ARG A 341 26.18 -3.63 16.11
CA ARG A 341 25.38 -3.53 14.88
C ARG A 341 24.13 -2.71 15.12
N TYR A 342 23.66 -2.02 14.11
CA TYR A 342 22.35 -1.37 14.13
C TYR A 342 21.29 -2.32 13.59
N GLN A 343 20.11 -2.25 14.19
CA GLN A 343 18.91 -2.96 13.76
C GLN A 343 17.74 -1.99 13.75
N VAL A 344 17.03 -1.97 12.63
CA VAL A 344 15.77 -1.24 12.48
C VAL A 344 14.65 -2.26 12.59
N GLU A 345 13.61 -1.95 13.34
CA GLU A 345 12.50 -2.88 13.58
C GLU A 345 11.19 -2.10 13.69
N PHE A 346 10.20 -2.51 12.90
CA PHE A 346 8.83 -2.01 13.05
C PHE A 346 8.15 -2.71 14.21
N ASP A 347 7.55 -1.94 15.10
CA ASP A 347 6.74 -2.52 16.18
C ASP A 347 5.35 -2.89 15.68
N SER A 348 5.14 -4.17 15.49
CA SER A 348 3.86 -4.73 15.06
C SER A 348 2.95 -5.14 16.23
N ALA A 349 3.36 -4.91 17.48
CA ALA A 349 2.59 -5.31 18.65
C ALA A 349 1.19 -4.68 18.68
N ASP A 350 1.06 -3.46 18.19
CA ASP A 350 -0.22 -2.75 18.14
C ASP A 350 -1.23 -3.37 17.17
N LEU A 351 -0.77 -3.95 16.05
CA LEU A 351 -1.65 -4.65 15.11
C LEU A 351 -2.19 -5.98 15.66
N LEU A 352 -1.46 -6.56 16.60
CA LEU A 352 -1.85 -7.79 17.30
C LEU A 352 -2.49 -7.48 18.66
N ARG A 353 -2.83 -6.22 18.94
CA ARG A 353 -3.42 -5.87 20.24
C ARG A 353 -4.57 -6.81 20.56
N ALA A 354 -4.23 -7.82 21.36
CA ALA A 354 -5.19 -8.66 22.04
C ALA A 354 -6.18 -7.77 22.83
N THR A 355 -7.38 -8.27 23.07
CA THR A 355 -8.34 -7.56 23.92
C THR A 355 -7.67 -7.19 25.26
N PRO A 356 -8.08 -6.13 25.92
CA PRO A 356 -7.52 -5.77 27.25
C PRO A 356 -7.45 -6.95 28.20
N THR A 357 -8.46 -7.82 28.16
CA THR A 357 -8.55 -9.04 28.98
C THR A 357 -7.40 -10.02 28.68
N GLU A 358 -7.12 -10.26 27.40
CA GLU A 358 -6.04 -11.14 26.97
C GLU A 358 -4.66 -10.56 27.29
N ARG A 359 -4.48 -9.23 27.17
CA ARG A 359 -3.24 -8.55 27.51
C ARG A 359 -2.96 -8.69 29.02
N TYR A 360 -3.95 -8.36 29.85
CA TYR A 360 -3.80 -8.49 31.30
C TYR A 360 -3.55 -9.93 31.75
N ALA A 361 -4.19 -10.92 31.12
CA ALA A 361 -3.90 -12.33 31.36
C ALA A 361 -2.46 -12.70 30.98
N THR A 362 -1.93 -12.13 29.90
CA THR A 362 -0.55 -12.32 29.48
C THR A 362 0.43 -11.66 30.46
N TYR A 363 0.15 -10.44 30.92
CA TYR A 363 0.95 -9.75 31.94
C TYR A 363 0.94 -10.51 33.25
N GLU A 364 -0.22 -10.98 33.69
CA GLU A 364 -0.34 -11.80 34.89
C GLU A 364 0.55 -13.04 34.84
N ARG A 365 0.52 -13.77 33.71
CA ARG A 365 1.38 -14.94 33.47
C ARG A 365 2.87 -14.55 33.45
N GLY A 366 3.22 -13.46 32.77
CA GLY A 366 4.59 -12.96 32.69
C GLY A 366 5.14 -12.56 34.05
N ILE A 367 4.36 -11.86 34.87
CA ILE A 367 4.74 -11.44 36.21
C ILE A 367 4.85 -12.65 37.14
N LYS A 368 3.86 -13.56 37.13
CA LYS A 368 3.89 -14.77 37.95
C LYS A 368 5.13 -15.66 37.69
N ASN A 369 5.49 -15.77 36.40
CA ASN A 369 6.66 -16.59 36.03
C ASN A 369 8.00 -15.84 36.13
N GLY A 370 8.02 -14.59 36.61
CA GLY A 370 9.24 -13.80 36.75
C GLY A 370 9.91 -13.42 35.43
N ILE A 371 9.15 -13.41 34.31
CA ILE A 371 9.61 -13.01 32.98
C ILE A 371 9.60 -11.50 32.87
N MET A 372 8.63 -10.83 33.51
CA MET A 372 8.53 -9.38 33.56
C MET A 372 8.13 -8.90 34.96
N ASN A 373 8.49 -7.68 35.29
CA ASN A 373 8.10 -7.05 36.54
C ASN A 373 6.80 -6.21 36.37
N PRO A 374 6.11 -5.85 37.47
CA PRO A 374 4.90 -5.04 37.41
C PRO A 374 5.07 -3.67 36.76
N ASN A 375 6.24 -3.02 36.89
CA ASN A 375 6.49 -1.71 36.30
C ASN A 375 6.68 -1.80 34.80
N GLU A 376 7.30 -2.83 34.26
CA GLU A 376 7.37 -3.09 32.83
C GLU A 376 5.98 -3.30 32.20
N ALA A 377 5.06 -3.97 32.90
CA ALA A 377 3.69 -4.13 32.45
C ALA A 377 2.93 -2.78 32.47
N ARG A 378 3.16 -1.95 33.50
CA ARG A 378 2.56 -0.61 33.63
C ARG A 378 3.08 0.34 32.55
N GLU A 379 4.37 0.32 32.26
CA GLU A 379 5.00 1.10 31.19
C GLU A 379 4.39 0.79 29.82
N ARG A 380 4.16 -0.49 29.52
CA ARG A 380 3.48 -0.88 28.27
C ARG A 380 2.04 -0.40 28.13
N GLU A 381 1.38 -0.13 29.24
CA GLU A 381 0.03 0.46 29.28
C GLU A 381 0.05 1.99 29.50
N GLY A 382 1.25 2.63 29.43
CA GLY A 382 1.40 4.09 29.64
C GLY A 382 1.10 4.54 31.05
N MET A 383 1.19 3.65 32.04
CA MET A 383 0.93 3.97 33.46
C MET A 383 2.23 4.32 34.17
N PRO A 384 2.22 5.29 35.11
CA PRO A 384 3.41 5.62 35.88
C PRO A 384 3.88 4.43 36.73
N PRO A 385 5.19 4.29 36.97
CA PRO A 385 5.72 3.23 37.82
C PRO A 385 5.19 3.33 39.24
N ARG A 386 5.09 2.19 39.93
CA ARG A 386 4.74 2.13 41.35
C ARG A 386 5.94 1.70 42.18
N GLU A 387 5.98 2.09 43.43
CA GLU A 387 6.98 1.67 44.41
C GLU A 387 6.94 0.15 44.61
N GLY A 388 8.11 -0.52 44.60
CA GLY A 388 8.25 -1.99 44.70
C GLY A 388 7.84 -2.75 43.45
N GLY A 389 7.51 -2.05 42.33
CA GLY A 389 7.07 -2.69 41.08
C GLY A 389 8.21 -3.22 40.20
N ASP A 390 9.47 -2.96 40.54
CA ASP A 390 10.63 -3.42 39.76
C ASP A 390 11.12 -4.83 40.18
N GLU A 391 10.53 -5.36 41.25
CA GLU A 391 10.88 -6.69 41.72
C GLU A 391 10.23 -7.78 40.87
N PHE A 392 11.02 -8.79 40.47
CA PHE A 392 10.51 -9.94 39.78
C PHE A 392 9.90 -10.95 40.75
N SER A 393 8.75 -11.54 40.39
CA SER A 393 8.11 -12.57 41.17
C SER A 393 9.03 -13.79 41.28
N GLN A 394 9.18 -14.30 42.52
CA GLN A 394 9.94 -15.50 42.85
C GLN A 394 9.00 -16.66 43.19
N ALA A 395 7.86 -16.77 42.56
CA ALA A 395 6.84 -17.79 42.85
C ALA A 395 7.39 -19.23 42.86
N TRP A 396 8.38 -19.51 42.00
CA TRP A 396 9.06 -20.79 41.97
C TRP A 396 9.85 -21.14 43.29
N LYS A 397 10.26 -20.13 44.05
CA LYS A 397 10.89 -20.34 45.36
C LYS A 397 9.86 -20.68 46.44
N GLN A 398 8.63 -20.25 46.33
CA GLN A 398 7.55 -20.53 47.28
C GLN A 398 7.05 -21.97 47.16
N GLU A 399 6.92 -22.52 45.95
CA GLU A 399 6.54 -23.93 45.74
C GLU A 399 7.58 -24.92 46.34
N VAL A 400 8.87 -24.57 46.21
CA VAL A 400 9.93 -25.39 46.82
C VAL A 400 9.90 -25.34 48.36
N LYS A 401 9.48 -24.23 48.98
CA LYS A 401 9.33 -24.15 50.44
C LYS A 401 8.15 -24.97 50.92
N ILE A 402 7.00 -24.90 50.28
CA ILE A 402 5.82 -25.70 50.64
C ILE A 402 6.08 -27.20 50.50
N SER A 403 6.87 -27.66 49.55
CA SER A 403 7.24 -29.07 49.38
C SER A 403 8.27 -29.55 50.39
N LYS A 404 9.05 -28.67 51.01
CA LYS A 404 9.97 -29.02 52.10
C LYS A 404 9.28 -29.09 53.46
N ASP A 405 8.39 -28.16 53.74
CA ASP A 405 7.63 -28.13 55.00
C ASP A 405 6.64 -29.32 55.11
N ASN A 406 6.17 -29.89 54.01
CA ASN A 406 5.37 -31.11 54.00
C ASN A 406 6.17 -32.41 54.12
N LYS A 407 7.52 -32.39 54.00
CA LYS A 407 8.36 -33.57 54.18
C LYS A 407 8.92 -33.71 55.60
N ASP A 408 8.93 -32.62 56.37
CA ASP A 408 9.43 -32.62 57.75
C ASP A 408 8.30 -32.74 58.80
N GLY A 409 7.04 -32.93 58.35
CA GLY A 409 5.87 -33.12 59.22
C GLY A 409 5.42 -34.60 59.44
N ASP A 410 6.07 -35.55 58.74
CA ASP A 410 5.72 -37.01 58.84
C ASP A 410 6.93 -37.84 59.31
N ALA A 411 7.64 -37.38 60.37
CA ALA A 411 8.67 -38.16 61.05
C ALA A 411 8.35 -38.29 62.50
#